data_25c3db45fb692c90575c5265ced35af0
#
_entry.id   25c3db45fb692c90575c5265ced35af0
#
_cell.length_a   1.000
_cell.length_b   1.000
_cell.length_c   1.000
_cell.angle_alpha   90.00
_cell.angle_beta   90.00
_cell.angle_gamma   90.00
#
_symmetry.space_group_name_H-M   'P 1'
#
loop_
_entity.id
_entity.type
_entity.pdbx_description
1 polymer ?
#
loop_
_entity_poly.entity_id
_entity_poly.type
_entity_poly.pdbx_seq_one_letter_code
_entity_poly.pdbx_strand_id
1 'polypeptide(L)'
;LLNEDDIYCGLWKRRCTSEQSRAGLSLVQHGFWEEAQDVFFDSITKSRAGRLSVSRAELGLWEEQWVTCARELNQWNQLADFGRRTENYRLLMDSLWKIADWHTLKDTVLPKIQTHDMPQLLMVQGYVHLQEGHVVEGDQCVMNGIQAVLQRWWQLPELGHQPHLPLLYVFQQLVELQESTRVLMELGSGQQQPQHSYSELKDILETWRLRTPNLWDPLSHWHDLLQWRNHMYNIVINAFKGFQEVSPQLHQLGYKDKAWSVNKLARIARYQNMCGVCVSILMKMYGYYQMEVQEAFHKIREQAMAYLEMPDKAADGLSLVNTVNLDYFQPSHQAEIFRLKACIYRKMGSHKEAQMAFSTSLALDKLLPEGWFSWGLFNQNMYLQTGSAPHLEAAASCFLQGMRLGDAGSNQQTPYILQKLAFDQNCAVVGQALSRFGKQVPVKVWLPHVAHMLLCLQRPEAPYLKPLLYRVTQEFPQAIYYALRAFLLDRRDEAQKHSAKGTLHVGPVPSAADAFTAGKELMDLLRQKWGGLVQELEMFIHEIGAKFVSGSEERLLAVVHALIHRCYKYPTASASPVPQNLRRELSSICKACFSVDSSSKHSSFLQQYKTDFLRDLDPTLSLI
;
A
#
# COMPACT_ATOMS: atom_id res chain seq x y z
N LEU A 1 -5.51 -24.96 -16.17
CA LEU A 1 -4.49 -25.77 -15.47
C LEU A 1 -3.38 -24.92 -14.85
N LEU A 2 -2.93 -23.83 -15.49
CA LEU A 2 -1.82 -22.99 -14.99
C LEU A 2 -2.28 -21.85 -14.09
N ASN A 3 -3.55 -21.53 -14.05
CA ASN A 3 -4.15 -20.39 -13.30
C ASN A 3 -3.44 -19.05 -13.59
N GLU A 4 -3.11 -18.84 -14.88
CA GLU A 4 -2.40 -17.65 -15.37
C GLU A 4 -3.38 -16.73 -16.11
N ASP A 5 -4.10 -15.92 -15.38
CA ASP A 5 -5.19 -15.07 -15.90
C ASP A 5 -4.68 -14.05 -16.93
N ASP A 6 -3.50 -13.50 -16.75
CA ASP A 6 -2.91 -12.55 -17.70
C ASP A 6 -2.58 -13.19 -19.04
N ILE A 7 -2.07 -14.43 -19.03
CA ILE A 7 -1.80 -15.19 -20.25
C ILE A 7 -3.12 -15.53 -20.95
N TYR A 8 -4.13 -15.97 -20.18
CA TYR A 8 -5.46 -16.27 -20.68
C TYR A 8 -6.10 -15.05 -21.35
N CYS A 9 -6.13 -13.92 -20.68
CA CYS A 9 -6.64 -12.66 -21.22
C CYS A 9 -5.84 -12.20 -22.45
N GLY A 10 -4.51 -12.31 -22.43
CA GLY A 10 -3.65 -11.95 -23.55
C GLY A 10 -3.89 -12.80 -24.79
N LEU A 11 -4.09 -14.10 -24.65
CA LEU A 11 -4.43 -15.02 -25.74
C LEU A 11 -5.80 -14.69 -26.34
N TRP A 12 -6.79 -14.45 -25.49
CA TRP A 12 -8.13 -14.07 -25.95
C TRP A 12 -8.15 -12.72 -26.67
N LYS A 13 -7.45 -11.69 -26.15
CA LYS A 13 -7.32 -10.38 -26.82
C LYS A 13 -6.75 -10.48 -28.24
N ARG A 14 -5.89 -11.46 -28.49
CA ARG A 14 -5.35 -11.71 -29.84
C ARG A 14 -6.31 -12.49 -30.75
N ARG A 15 -7.15 -13.35 -30.19
CA ARG A 15 -8.06 -14.23 -30.94
C ARG A 15 -9.46 -13.67 -31.16
N CYS A 16 -9.93 -12.81 -30.25
CA CYS A 16 -11.28 -12.26 -30.35
C CYS A 16 -11.43 -11.33 -31.53
N THR A 17 -12.58 -11.44 -32.19
CA THR A 17 -12.96 -10.60 -33.34
C THR A 17 -13.74 -9.37 -32.91
N SER A 18 -14.44 -9.45 -31.76
CA SER A 18 -15.27 -8.37 -31.26
C SER A 18 -14.46 -7.38 -30.38
N GLU A 19 -14.79 -6.11 -30.52
CA GLU A 19 -14.20 -5.03 -29.75
C GLU A 19 -14.65 -5.07 -28.29
N GLN A 20 -15.88 -5.53 -28.05
CA GLN A 20 -16.46 -5.74 -26.74
C GLN A 20 -15.67 -6.77 -25.91
N SER A 21 -15.23 -7.87 -26.55
CA SER A 21 -14.37 -8.85 -25.88
C SER A 21 -13.05 -8.23 -25.42
N ARG A 22 -12.42 -7.40 -26.26
CA ARG A 22 -11.15 -6.72 -25.91
C ARG A 22 -11.34 -5.71 -24.78
N ALA A 23 -12.40 -4.91 -24.86
CA ALA A 23 -12.74 -3.91 -23.85
C ALA A 23 -13.04 -4.58 -22.50
N GLY A 24 -13.95 -5.58 -22.48
CA GLY A 24 -14.31 -6.30 -21.28
C GLY A 24 -13.11 -6.99 -20.62
N LEU A 25 -12.27 -7.71 -21.39
CA LEU A 25 -11.05 -8.34 -20.86
C LEU A 25 -10.02 -7.32 -20.35
N SER A 26 -9.96 -6.12 -20.93
CA SER A 26 -9.10 -5.06 -20.40
C SER A 26 -9.60 -4.55 -19.07
N LEU A 27 -10.90 -4.35 -18.90
CA LEU A 27 -11.51 -3.95 -17.64
C LEU A 27 -11.28 -5.00 -16.54
N VAL A 28 -11.44 -6.28 -16.86
CA VAL A 28 -11.14 -7.40 -15.95
C VAL A 28 -9.69 -7.36 -15.46
N GLN A 29 -8.72 -7.19 -16.36
CA GLN A 29 -7.30 -7.11 -16.00
C GLN A 29 -6.95 -5.93 -15.09
N HIS A 30 -7.72 -4.85 -15.17
CA HIS A 30 -7.55 -3.67 -14.32
C HIS A 30 -8.41 -3.70 -13.05
N GLY A 31 -9.20 -4.77 -12.83
CA GLY A 31 -10.06 -4.93 -11.65
C GLY A 31 -11.34 -4.08 -11.66
N PHE A 32 -11.73 -3.52 -12.83
CA PHE A 32 -12.98 -2.79 -13.00
C PHE A 32 -14.14 -3.78 -13.24
N TRP A 33 -14.53 -4.47 -12.16
CA TRP A 33 -15.45 -5.60 -12.23
C TRP A 33 -16.88 -5.21 -12.59
N GLU A 34 -17.38 -4.07 -12.10
CA GLU A 34 -18.74 -3.58 -12.39
C GLU A 34 -18.87 -3.21 -13.87
N GLU A 35 -17.94 -2.41 -14.38
CA GLU A 35 -17.92 -1.98 -15.78
C GLU A 35 -17.70 -3.16 -16.74
N ALA A 36 -16.82 -4.11 -16.35
CA ALA A 36 -16.60 -5.32 -17.14
C ALA A 36 -17.87 -6.18 -17.21
N GLN A 37 -18.56 -6.35 -16.09
CA GLN A 37 -19.80 -7.09 -16.00
C GLN A 37 -20.88 -6.48 -16.90
N ASP A 38 -21.02 -5.16 -16.91
CA ASP A 38 -21.98 -4.44 -17.73
C ASP A 38 -21.69 -4.64 -19.22
N VAL A 39 -20.41 -4.53 -19.63
CA VAL A 39 -19.98 -4.77 -21.01
C VAL A 39 -20.32 -6.20 -21.47
N PHE A 40 -20.02 -7.21 -20.67
CA PHE A 40 -20.34 -8.60 -21.01
C PHE A 40 -21.84 -8.87 -21.03
N PHE A 41 -22.60 -8.36 -20.06
CA PHE A 41 -24.06 -8.51 -19.99
C PHE A 41 -24.75 -7.88 -21.21
N ASP A 42 -24.36 -6.65 -21.56
CA ASP A 42 -24.90 -5.94 -22.72
C ASP A 42 -24.55 -6.68 -24.02
N SER A 43 -23.33 -7.20 -24.13
CA SER A 43 -22.87 -7.99 -25.29
C SER A 43 -23.62 -9.31 -25.43
N ILE A 44 -23.84 -10.05 -24.35
CA ILE A 44 -24.65 -11.29 -24.32
C ILE A 44 -26.09 -10.99 -24.74
N THR A 45 -26.67 -9.91 -24.22
CA THR A 45 -28.03 -9.50 -24.51
C THR A 45 -28.22 -9.12 -25.98
N LYS A 46 -27.29 -8.35 -26.53
CA LYS A 46 -27.28 -7.96 -27.97
C LYS A 46 -27.08 -9.16 -28.89
N SER A 47 -26.23 -10.11 -28.51
CA SER A 47 -26.00 -11.33 -29.28
C SER A 47 -27.25 -12.22 -29.29
N ARG A 48 -27.90 -12.42 -28.14
CA ARG A 48 -29.16 -13.19 -28.02
C ARG A 48 -30.33 -12.54 -28.78
N ALA A 49 -30.32 -11.21 -28.87
CA ALA A 49 -31.31 -10.46 -29.68
C ALA A 49 -30.98 -10.45 -31.18
N GLY A 50 -29.94 -11.14 -31.65
CA GLY A 50 -29.52 -11.17 -33.05
C GLY A 50 -28.91 -9.86 -33.59
N ARG A 51 -28.63 -8.90 -32.71
CA ARG A 51 -28.06 -7.59 -33.07
C ARG A 51 -26.53 -7.60 -33.21
N LEU A 52 -25.89 -8.63 -32.65
CA LEU A 52 -24.45 -8.80 -32.68
C LEU A 52 -24.12 -10.23 -33.10
N SER A 53 -23.44 -10.41 -34.21
CA SER A 53 -23.00 -11.72 -34.69
C SER A 53 -21.59 -12.00 -34.16
N VAL A 54 -21.45 -13.01 -33.35
CA VAL A 54 -20.17 -13.43 -32.76
C VAL A 54 -20.00 -14.94 -32.79
N SER A 55 -18.77 -15.41 -32.67
CA SER A 55 -18.49 -16.83 -32.59
C SER A 55 -19.05 -17.44 -31.28
N ARG A 56 -19.44 -18.72 -31.35
CA ARG A 56 -19.88 -19.45 -30.14
C ARG A 56 -18.83 -19.44 -29.02
N ALA A 57 -17.56 -19.42 -29.41
CA ALA A 57 -16.44 -19.38 -28.46
C ALA A 57 -16.36 -18.02 -27.71
N GLU A 58 -16.58 -16.89 -28.41
CA GLU A 58 -16.64 -15.58 -27.77
C GLU A 58 -17.88 -15.40 -26.90
N LEU A 59 -19.02 -15.96 -27.29
CA LEU A 59 -20.22 -15.95 -26.44
C LEU A 59 -19.94 -16.73 -25.12
N GLY A 60 -19.33 -17.92 -25.23
CA GLY A 60 -18.92 -18.69 -24.05
C GLY A 60 -17.92 -17.93 -23.15
N LEU A 61 -16.97 -17.19 -23.76
CA LEU A 61 -16.05 -16.33 -23.03
C LEU A 61 -16.82 -15.24 -22.25
N TRP A 62 -17.80 -14.58 -22.85
CA TRP A 62 -18.56 -13.53 -22.18
C TRP A 62 -19.37 -14.07 -21.00
N GLU A 63 -19.96 -15.26 -21.13
CA GLU A 63 -20.69 -15.92 -20.04
C GLU A 63 -19.74 -16.30 -18.90
N GLU A 64 -18.57 -16.84 -19.22
CA GLU A 64 -17.53 -17.20 -18.24
C GLU A 64 -17.00 -15.95 -17.51
N GLN A 65 -16.68 -14.89 -18.25
CA GLN A 65 -16.16 -13.65 -17.64
C GLN A 65 -17.24 -12.91 -16.85
N TRP A 66 -18.50 -12.95 -17.28
CA TRP A 66 -19.62 -12.41 -16.51
C TRP A 66 -19.77 -13.14 -15.16
N VAL A 67 -19.64 -14.46 -15.17
CA VAL A 67 -19.66 -15.27 -13.92
C VAL A 67 -18.47 -14.88 -13.02
N THR A 68 -17.28 -14.68 -13.58
CA THR A 68 -16.11 -14.25 -12.84
C THR A 68 -16.32 -12.88 -12.20
N CYS A 69 -16.79 -11.89 -12.95
CA CYS A 69 -17.13 -10.56 -12.41
C CYS A 69 -18.19 -10.65 -11.30
N ALA A 70 -19.25 -11.42 -11.49
CA ALA A 70 -20.30 -11.59 -10.49
C ALA A 70 -19.79 -12.27 -9.19
N ARG A 71 -18.78 -13.15 -9.28
CA ARG A 71 -18.10 -13.74 -8.11
C ARG A 71 -17.30 -12.68 -7.34
N GLU A 72 -16.50 -11.89 -8.01
CA GLU A 72 -15.72 -10.81 -7.38
C GLU A 72 -16.63 -9.73 -6.77
N LEU A 73 -17.75 -9.42 -7.42
CA LEU A 73 -18.77 -8.49 -6.91
C LEU A 73 -19.70 -9.10 -5.83
N ASN A 74 -19.46 -10.34 -5.42
CA ASN A 74 -20.25 -11.02 -4.36
C ASN A 74 -21.74 -11.14 -4.65
N GLN A 75 -22.12 -11.31 -5.93
CA GLN A 75 -23.53 -11.36 -6.41
C GLN A 75 -24.07 -12.79 -6.45
N TRP A 76 -24.01 -13.52 -5.35
CA TRP A 76 -24.30 -14.95 -5.28
C TRP A 76 -25.75 -15.30 -5.63
N ASN A 77 -26.73 -14.44 -5.34
CA ASN A 77 -28.13 -14.65 -5.74
C ASN A 77 -28.27 -14.70 -7.27
N GLN A 78 -27.62 -13.78 -7.98
CA GLN A 78 -27.65 -13.75 -9.44
C GLN A 78 -26.94 -14.98 -10.04
N LEU A 79 -25.83 -15.40 -9.43
CA LEU A 79 -25.11 -16.61 -9.83
C LEU A 79 -25.94 -17.89 -9.59
N ALA A 80 -26.69 -17.97 -8.48
CA ALA A 80 -27.59 -19.08 -8.24
C ALA A 80 -28.71 -19.14 -9.29
N ASP A 81 -29.32 -18.00 -9.63
CA ASP A 81 -30.35 -17.92 -10.67
C ASP A 81 -29.78 -18.29 -12.07
N PHE A 82 -28.56 -17.84 -12.37
CA PHE A 82 -27.89 -18.22 -13.60
C PHE A 82 -27.58 -19.72 -13.63
N GLY A 83 -27.07 -20.28 -12.53
CA GLY A 83 -26.80 -21.72 -12.38
C GLY A 83 -28.05 -22.58 -12.54
N ARG A 84 -29.20 -22.14 -12.00
CA ARG A 84 -30.51 -22.82 -12.21
C ARG A 84 -30.93 -22.82 -13.68
N ARG A 85 -30.81 -21.69 -14.37
CA ARG A 85 -31.21 -21.54 -15.79
C ARG A 85 -30.32 -22.32 -16.75
N THR A 86 -29.03 -22.44 -16.43
CA THR A 86 -28.05 -23.13 -17.26
C THR A 86 -27.81 -24.59 -16.85
N GLU A 87 -28.53 -25.07 -15.83
CA GLU A 87 -28.36 -26.41 -15.25
C GLU A 87 -26.90 -26.70 -14.81
N ASN A 88 -26.16 -25.63 -14.45
CA ASN A 88 -24.79 -25.75 -13.96
C ASN A 88 -24.80 -26.01 -12.44
N TYR A 89 -24.90 -27.27 -12.05
CA TYR A 89 -25.00 -27.69 -10.66
C TYR A 89 -23.75 -27.38 -9.83
N ARG A 90 -22.56 -27.28 -10.44
CA ARG A 90 -21.35 -26.85 -9.75
C ARG A 90 -21.41 -25.39 -9.34
N LEU A 91 -21.77 -24.51 -10.28
CA LEU A 91 -21.95 -23.09 -9.99
C LEU A 91 -23.10 -22.86 -8.98
N LEU A 92 -24.15 -23.67 -9.10
CA LEU A 92 -25.29 -23.61 -8.18
C LEU A 92 -24.87 -24.05 -6.77
N MET A 93 -24.10 -25.13 -6.63
CA MET A 93 -23.53 -25.56 -5.35
C MET A 93 -22.68 -24.45 -4.72
N ASP A 94 -21.73 -23.88 -5.49
CA ASP A 94 -20.89 -22.77 -5.04
C ASP A 94 -21.70 -21.58 -4.54
N SER A 95 -22.78 -21.24 -5.22
CA SER A 95 -23.62 -20.10 -4.86
C SER A 95 -24.48 -20.37 -3.64
N LEU A 96 -25.09 -21.54 -3.54
CA LEU A 96 -26.06 -21.87 -2.49
C LEU A 96 -25.41 -21.99 -1.10
N TRP A 97 -24.21 -22.58 -0.99
CA TRP A 97 -23.56 -22.63 0.32
C TRP A 97 -23.15 -21.23 0.81
N LYS A 98 -22.84 -20.29 -0.10
CA LYS A 98 -22.51 -18.90 0.23
C LYS A 98 -23.73 -18.07 0.63
N ILE A 99 -24.91 -18.40 0.08
CA ILE A 99 -26.20 -17.80 0.48
C ILE A 99 -26.74 -18.45 1.76
N ALA A 100 -26.22 -19.61 2.14
CA ALA A 100 -26.69 -20.48 3.23
C ALA A 100 -28.05 -21.15 2.96
N ASP A 101 -28.38 -21.40 1.69
CA ASP A 101 -29.58 -22.20 1.31
C ASP A 101 -29.23 -23.70 1.30
N TRP A 102 -29.04 -24.24 2.49
CA TRP A 102 -28.64 -25.64 2.71
C TRP A 102 -29.71 -26.64 2.32
N HIS A 103 -30.99 -26.26 2.43
CA HIS A 103 -32.14 -27.13 2.07
C HIS A 103 -32.13 -27.40 0.56
N THR A 104 -32.15 -26.37 -0.26
CA THR A 104 -32.09 -26.52 -1.72
C THR A 104 -30.79 -27.25 -2.17
N LEU A 105 -29.68 -26.94 -1.50
CA LEU A 105 -28.41 -27.57 -1.80
C LEU A 105 -28.46 -29.07 -1.55
N LYS A 106 -28.91 -29.52 -0.40
CA LYS A 106 -29.01 -30.94 -0.01
C LYS A 106 -29.98 -31.72 -0.90
N ASP A 107 -31.20 -31.19 -1.06
CA ASP A 107 -32.29 -31.95 -1.64
C ASP A 107 -32.29 -31.99 -3.17
N THR A 108 -31.78 -30.90 -3.79
CA THR A 108 -31.87 -30.76 -5.25
C THR A 108 -30.54 -30.77 -5.97
N VAL A 109 -29.45 -30.31 -5.35
CA VAL A 109 -28.15 -30.09 -6.03
C VAL A 109 -27.16 -31.23 -5.80
N LEU A 110 -26.95 -31.62 -4.52
CA LEU A 110 -25.98 -32.68 -4.19
C LEU A 110 -26.29 -34.01 -4.89
N PRO A 111 -27.55 -34.47 -4.99
CA PRO A 111 -27.86 -35.73 -5.67
C PRO A 111 -27.59 -35.72 -7.18
N LYS A 112 -27.54 -34.54 -7.80
CA LYS A 112 -27.33 -34.39 -9.25
C LYS A 112 -25.85 -34.26 -9.64
N ILE A 113 -24.96 -34.09 -8.68
CA ILE A 113 -23.50 -34.01 -8.94
C ILE A 113 -22.93 -35.42 -8.92
N GLN A 114 -22.53 -35.92 -10.10
CA GLN A 114 -22.09 -37.31 -10.28
C GLN A 114 -20.60 -37.56 -9.94
N THR A 115 -19.80 -36.53 -9.71
CA THR A 115 -18.35 -36.66 -9.45
C THR A 115 -18.08 -36.68 -7.94
N HIS A 116 -17.86 -37.87 -7.40
CA HIS A 116 -17.65 -38.09 -5.95
C HIS A 116 -16.26 -37.64 -5.44
N ASP A 117 -15.25 -37.47 -6.29
CA ASP A 117 -13.88 -37.13 -5.88
C ASP A 117 -13.55 -35.63 -5.96
N MET A 118 -14.57 -34.77 -5.85
CA MET A 118 -14.38 -33.32 -5.87
C MET A 118 -14.22 -32.78 -4.45
N PRO A 119 -13.05 -32.20 -4.09
CA PRO A 119 -12.80 -31.74 -2.71
C PRO A 119 -13.84 -30.76 -2.18
N GLN A 120 -14.30 -29.82 -3.02
CA GLN A 120 -15.35 -28.87 -2.64
C GLN A 120 -16.68 -29.55 -2.33
N LEU A 121 -17.04 -30.59 -3.09
CA LEU A 121 -18.24 -31.39 -2.83
C LEU A 121 -18.15 -32.09 -1.48
N LEU A 122 -17.03 -32.76 -1.20
CA LEU A 122 -16.78 -33.45 0.06
C LEU A 122 -16.78 -32.48 1.26
N MET A 123 -16.23 -31.28 1.08
CA MET A 123 -16.28 -30.21 2.08
C MET A 123 -17.72 -29.81 2.41
N VAL A 124 -18.54 -29.59 1.38
CA VAL A 124 -19.94 -29.19 1.55
C VAL A 124 -20.77 -30.32 2.17
N GLN A 125 -20.58 -31.57 1.74
CA GLN A 125 -21.22 -32.75 2.33
C GLN A 125 -20.82 -32.91 3.81
N GLY A 126 -19.55 -32.80 4.14
CA GLY A 126 -19.05 -32.84 5.51
C GLY A 126 -19.73 -31.81 6.41
N TYR A 127 -19.89 -30.56 5.91
CA TYR A 127 -20.62 -29.54 6.64
C TYR A 127 -22.10 -29.88 6.86
N VAL A 128 -22.78 -30.37 5.84
CA VAL A 128 -24.18 -30.76 5.95
C VAL A 128 -24.36 -31.86 7.00
N HIS A 129 -23.49 -32.88 7.02
CA HIS A 129 -23.51 -33.92 8.04
C HIS A 129 -23.30 -33.37 9.45
N LEU A 130 -22.36 -32.43 9.61
CA LEU A 130 -22.12 -31.78 10.91
C LEU A 130 -23.32 -30.94 11.37
N GLN A 131 -23.97 -30.25 10.46
CA GLN A 131 -25.19 -29.46 10.77
C GLN A 131 -26.36 -30.35 11.24
N GLU A 132 -26.43 -31.59 10.73
CA GLU A 132 -27.42 -32.59 11.11
C GLU A 132 -27.06 -33.38 12.38
N GLY A 133 -25.87 -33.14 12.93
CA GLY A 133 -25.38 -33.85 14.11
C GLY A 133 -24.72 -35.20 13.81
N HIS A 134 -24.54 -35.55 12.53
CA HIS A 134 -23.84 -36.76 12.07
C HIS A 134 -22.31 -36.52 12.04
N VAL A 135 -21.69 -36.42 13.23
CA VAL A 135 -20.31 -35.96 13.37
C VAL A 135 -19.30 -36.93 12.76
N VAL A 136 -19.57 -38.25 12.87
CA VAL A 136 -18.68 -39.31 12.34
C VAL A 136 -18.64 -39.32 10.81
N GLU A 137 -19.81 -39.21 10.18
CA GLU A 137 -19.95 -39.13 8.72
C GLU A 137 -19.33 -37.84 8.20
N GLY A 138 -19.49 -36.73 8.96
CA GLY A 138 -18.86 -35.47 8.67
C GLY A 138 -17.33 -35.56 8.65
N ASP A 139 -16.73 -36.16 9.68
CA ASP A 139 -15.28 -36.37 9.76
C ASP A 139 -14.76 -37.25 8.61
N GLN A 140 -15.48 -38.33 8.26
CA GLN A 140 -15.12 -39.18 7.13
C GLN A 140 -15.13 -38.41 5.80
N CYS A 141 -16.09 -37.53 5.57
CA CYS A 141 -16.15 -36.67 4.39
C CYS A 141 -14.95 -35.69 4.36
N VAL A 142 -14.59 -35.13 5.50
CA VAL A 142 -13.40 -34.23 5.61
C VAL A 142 -12.13 -34.99 5.29
N MET A 143 -11.92 -36.16 5.86
CA MET A 143 -10.73 -36.98 5.59
C MET A 143 -10.62 -37.38 4.11
N ASN A 144 -11.72 -37.79 3.50
CA ASN A 144 -11.79 -38.09 2.07
C ASN A 144 -11.48 -36.80 1.22
N GLY A 145 -11.98 -35.65 1.65
CA GLY A 145 -11.71 -34.37 1.01
C GLY A 145 -10.23 -33.98 1.06
N ILE A 146 -9.59 -34.15 2.22
CA ILE A 146 -8.15 -33.92 2.41
C ILE A 146 -7.35 -34.84 1.48
N GLN A 147 -7.70 -36.12 1.44
CA GLN A 147 -7.03 -37.08 0.56
C GLN A 147 -7.19 -36.69 -0.92
N ALA A 148 -8.36 -36.29 -1.34
CA ALA A 148 -8.63 -35.84 -2.72
C ALA A 148 -7.83 -34.57 -3.08
N VAL A 149 -7.68 -33.61 -2.15
CA VAL A 149 -6.81 -32.44 -2.35
C VAL A 149 -5.36 -32.86 -2.53
N LEU A 150 -4.84 -33.75 -1.66
CA LEU A 150 -3.45 -34.21 -1.73
C LEU A 150 -3.18 -34.96 -3.03
N GLN A 151 -4.10 -35.82 -3.48
CA GLN A 151 -3.98 -36.51 -4.76
C GLN A 151 -3.88 -35.54 -5.94
N ARG A 152 -4.69 -34.48 -5.95
CA ARG A 152 -4.63 -33.44 -6.99
C ARG A 152 -3.36 -32.60 -6.90
N TRP A 153 -2.88 -32.33 -5.70
CA TRP A 153 -1.65 -31.59 -5.46
C TRP A 153 -0.45 -32.26 -6.15
N TRP A 154 -0.33 -33.58 -6.01
CA TRP A 154 0.75 -34.38 -6.64
C TRP A 154 0.67 -34.40 -8.17
N GLN A 155 -0.48 -34.08 -8.76
CA GLN A 155 -0.67 -34.06 -10.21
C GLN A 155 -0.33 -32.69 -10.85
N LEU A 156 -0.08 -31.68 -10.03
CA LEU A 156 0.25 -30.34 -10.51
C LEU A 156 1.75 -30.20 -10.79
N PRO A 157 2.13 -29.33 -11.75
CA PRO A 157 3.54 -29.09 -12.08
C PRO A 157 4.28 -28.44 -10.91
N GLU A 158 5.46 -28.93 -10.58
CA GLU A 158 6.30 -28.44 -9.46
C GLU A 158 6.80 -27.02 -9.65
N LEU A 159 6.98 -26.56 -10.89
CA LEU A 159 7.56 -25.26 -11.23
C LEU A 159 6.60 -24.07 -11.12
N GLY A 160 5.31 -24.31 -10.93
CA GLY A 160 4.30 -23.26 -10.85
C GLY A 160 3.65 -23.20 -9.47
N HIS A 161 3.65 -22.04 -8.81
CA HIS A 161 2.95 -21.85 -7.53
C HIS A 161 1.45 -21.56 -7.71
N GLN A 162 1.08 -20.86 -8.78
CA GLN A 162 -0.29 -20.44 -9.07
C GLN A 162 -1.32 -21.57 -9.13
N PRO A 163 -1.04 -22.75 -9.77
CA PRO A 163 -2.00 -23.86 -9.81
C PRO A 163 -2.31 -24.47 -8.44
N HIS A 164 -1.39 -24.32 -7.47
CA HIS A 164 -1.54 -24.89 -6.13
C HIS A 164 -2.43 -24.04 -5.21
N LEU A 165 -2.51 -22.72 -5.44
CA LEU A 165 -3.26 -21.80 -4.57
C LEU A 165 -4.73 -22.17 -4.39
N PRO A 166 -5.53 -22.47 -5.43
CA PRO A 166 -6.92 -22.86 -5.25
C PRO A 166 -7.10 -24.13 -4.41
N LEU A 167 -6.18 -25.09 -4.54
CA LEU A 167 -6.20 -26.32 -3.72
C LEU A 167 -5.82 -26.02 -2.27
N LEU A 168 -4.87 -25.11 -2.05
CA LEU A 168 -4.47 -24.69 -0.71
C LEU A 168 -5.63 -24.05 0.05
N TYR A 169 -6.43 -23.22 -0.61
CA TYR A 169 -7.61 -22.62 0.02
C TYR A 169 -8.67 -23.67 0.41
N VAL A 170 -8.95 -24.63 -0.47
CA VAL A 170 -9.87 -25.73 -0.14
C VAL A 170 -9.30 -26.60 0.97
N PHE A 171 -7.99 -26.86 0.95
CA PHE A 171 -7.31 -27.60 2.01
C PHE A 171 -7.45 -26.90 3.37
N GLN A 172 -7.24 -25.57 3.40
CA GLN A 172 -7.44 -24.79 4.61
C GLN A 172 -8.88 -24.88 5.14
N GLN A 173 -9.87 -24.77 4.26
CA GLN A 173 -11.28 -24.90 4.63
C GLN A 173 -11.61 -26.28 5.21
N LEU A 174 -11.05 -27.36 4.62
CA LEU A 174 -11.20 -28.73 5.14
C LEU A 174 -10.55 -28.90 6.51
N VAL A 175 -9.35 -28.33 6.72
CA VAL A 175 -8.66 -28.40 8.03
C VAL A 175 -9.45 -27.64 9.09
N GLU A 176 -9.98 -26.45 8.79
CA GLU A 176 -10.83 -25.69 9.72
C GLU A 176 -12.14 -26.43 10.03
N LEU A 177 -12.69 -27.15 9.06
CA LEU A 177 -13.85 -28.02 9.29
C LEU A 177 -13.49 -29.19 10.21
N GLN A 178 -12.31 -29.82 10.03
CA GLN A 178 -11.82 -30.87 10.91
C GLN A 178 -11.59 -30.37 12.35
N GLU A 179 -10.99 -29.20 12.51
CA GLU A 179 -10.83 -28.57 13.84
C GLU A 179 -12.19 -28.36 14.53
N SER A 180 -13.20 -27.92 13.77
CA SER A 180 -14.57 -27.76 14.27
C SER A 180 -15.22 -29.10 14.64
N THR A 181 -15.01 -30.14 13.82
CA THR A 181 -15.53 -31.50 14.07
C THR A 181 -14.97 -32.08 15.36
N ARG A 182 -13.66 -31.90 15.59
CA ARG A 182 -13.00 -32.35 16.82
C ARG A 182 -13.62 -31.73 18.07
N VAL A 183 -13.84 -30.41 18.06
CA VAL A 183 -14.50 -29.70 19.18
C VAL A 183 -15.90 -30.23 19.43
N LEU A 184 -16.68 -30.51 18.37
CA LEU A 184 -18.04 -31.08 18.51
C LEU A 184 -18.04 -32.50 19.06
N MET A 185 -17.07 -33.36 18.67
CA MET A 185 -16.88 -34.71 19.21
C MET A 185 -16.58 -34.68 20.71
N GLU A 186 -15.71 -33.80 21.15
CA GLU A 186 -15.33 -33.63 22.55
C GLU A 186 -16.52 -33.14 23.40
N LEU A 187 -17.32 -32.22 22.88
CA LEU A 187 -18.56 -31.77 23.54
C LEU A 187 -19.60 -32.88 23.66
N GLY A 188 -19.74 -33.72 22.62
CA GLY A 188 -20.70 -34.84 22.60
C GLY A 188 -20.31 -35.98 23.53
N SER A 189 -19.02 -36.17 23.83
CA SER A 189 -18.53 -37.27 24.68
C SER A 189 -18.82 -37.09 26.17
N GLY A 190 -19.23 -35.89 26.61
CA GLY A 190 -19.57 -35.59 28.01
C GLY A 190 -18.44 -35.77 29.03
N GLN A 191 -17.23 -36.05 28.58
CA GLN A 191 -16.07 -36.36 29.43
C GLN A 191 -15.27 -35.15 29.89
N GLN A 192 -15.46 -33.97 29.26
CA GLN A 192 -14.68 -32.77 29.60
C GLN A 192 -15.55 -31.70 30.26
N GLN A 193 -14.92 -30.97 31.20
CA GLN A 193 -15.53 -29.80 31.79
C GLN A 193 -15.71 -28.71 30.72
N PRO A 194 -16.84 -27.99 30.67
CA PRO A 194 -17.10 -26.91 29.70
C PRO A 194 -15.99 -25.86 29.58
N GLN A 195 -15.20 -25.67 30.65
CA GLN A 195 -14.10 -24.72 30.69
C GLN A 195 -12.88 -25.14 29.84
N HIS A 196 -12.59 -26.44 29.71
CA HIS A 196 -11.50 -26.93 28.87
C HIS A 196 -11.84 -26.73 27.38
N SER A 197 -13.03 -27.16 27.00
CA SER A 197 -13.52 -26.96 25.62
C SER A 197 -13.58 -25.47 25.22
N TYR A 198 -13.86 -24.59 26.20
CA TYR A 198 -13.81 -23.13 25.98
C TYR A 198 -12.39 -22.64 25.64
N SER A 199 -11.37 -23.06 26.39
CA SER A 199 -9.98 -22.63 26.14
C SER A 199 -9.51 -23.12 24.78
N GLU A 200 -9.77 -24.38 24.45
CA GLU A 200 -9.36 -24.97 23.17
C GLU A 200 -10.06 -24.28 21.99
N LEU A 201 -11.38 -24.08 22.09
CA LEU A 201 -12.11 -23.35 21.06
C LEU A 201 -11.61 -21.92 20.88
N LYS A 202 -11.31 -21.23 21.96
CA LYS A 202 -10.76 -19.88 21.91
C LYS A 202 -9.41 -19.85 21.18
N ASP A 203 -8.52 -20.79 21.48
CA ASP A 203 -7.21 -20.91 20.84
C ASP A 203 -7.35 -21.22 19.33
N ILE A 204 -8.30 -22.05 18.96
CA ILE A 204 -8.64 -22.32 17.55
C ILE A 204 -9.12 -21.04 16.85
N LEU A 205 -10.07 -20.32 17.43
CA LEU A 205 -10.61 -19.09 16.84
C LEU A 205 -9.57 -17.98 16.74
N GLU A 206 -8.69 -17.83 17.73
CA GLU A 206 -7.54 -16.91 17.65
C GLU A 206 -6.56 -17.31 16.55
N THR A 207 -6.31 -18.61 16.38
CA THR A 207 -5.48 -19.14 15.28
C THR A 207 -6.12 -18.84 13.92
N TRP A 208 -7.44 -18.99 13.78
CA TRP A 208 -8.14 -18.65 12.54
C TRP A 208 -8.03 -17.17 12.18
N ARG A 209 -8.00 -16.28 13.17
CA ARG A 209 -7.78 -14.85 12.91
C ARG A 209 -6.41 -14.55 12.31
N LEU A 210 -5.41 -15.39 12.61
CA LEU A 210 -4.05 -15.27 12.04
C LEU A 210 -3.92 -15.94 10.67
N ARG A 211 -4.68 -17.03 10.42
CA ARG A 211 -4.71 -17.74 9.14
C ARG A 211 -5.65 -17.03 8.15
N THR A 212 -5.25 -15.89 7.64
CA THR A 212 -6.01 -15.13 6.63
C THR A 212 -5.20 -14.95 5.37
N PRO A 213 -5.85 -14.80 4.19
CA PRO A 213 -5.16 -14.43 2.95
C PRO A 213 -4.37 -13.13 3.08
N ASN A 214 -3.49 -12.86 2.12
CA ASN A 214 -2.81 -11.57 2.07
C ASN A 214 -3.76 -10.45 1.65
N LEU A 215 -3.44 -9.21 2.02
CA LEU A 215 -4.29 -8.03 1.77
C LEU A 215 -4.68 -7.87 0.28
N TRP A 216 -3.77 -8.28 -0.63
CA TRP A 216 -3.91 -8.13 -2.07
C TRP A 216 -4.41 -9.39 -2.79
N ASP A 217 -4.69 -10.47 -2.04
CA ASP A 217 -5.31 -11.65 -2.64
C ASP A 217 -6.74 -11.32 -3.10
N PRO A 218 -7.25 -11.97 -4.16
CA PRO A 218 -8.58 -11.70 -4.70
C PRO A 218 -9.68 -11.74 -3.62
N LEU A 219 -10.65 -10.84 -3.72
CA LEU A 219 -11.74 -10.74 -2.75
C LEU A 219 -12.55 -12.04 -2.65
N SER A 220 -12.67 -12.76 -3.75
CA SER A 220 -13.34 -14.08 -3.79
C SER A 220 -12.72 -15.07 -2.80
N HIS A 221 -11.39 -15.12 -2.67
CA HIS A 221 -10.71 -16.00 -1.70
C HIS A 221 -10.99 -15.58 -0.25
N TRP A 222 -10.97 -14.28 0.04
CA TRP A 222 -11.36 -13.75 1.33
C TRP A 222 -12.81 -14.08 1.68
N HIS A 223 -13.70 -13.89 0.69
CA HIS A 223 -15.11 -14.20 0.86
C HIS A 223 -15.34 -15.68 1.13
N ASP A 224 -14.69 -16.55 0.34
CA ASP A 224 -14.83 -18.01 0.49
C ASP A 224 -14.41 -18.46 1.89
N LEU A 225 -13.28 -17.99 2.39
CA LEU A 225 -12.77 -18.35 3.70
C LEU A 225 -13.64 -17.79 4.83
N LEU A 226 -13.92 -16.49 4.82
CA LEU A 226 -14.64 -15.85 5.92
C LEU A 226 -16.13 -16.22 5.95
N GLN A 227 -16.75 -16.43 4.80
CA GLN A 227 -18.12 -16.95 4.73
C GLN A 227 -18.20 -18.40 5.22
N TRP A 228 -17.17 -19.21 4.89
CA TRP A 228 -17.04 -20.56 5.42
C TRP A 228 -16.97 -20.56 6.95
N ARG A 229 -16.12 -19.73 7.52
CA ARG A 229 -16.02 -19.54 8.98
C ARG A 229 -17.33 -19.09 9.62
N ASN A 230 -18.10 -18.22 8.94
CA ASN A 230 -19.42 -17.83 9.42
C ASN A 230 -20.37 -19.02 9.61
N HIS A 231 -20.30 -20.02 8.74
CA HIS A 231 -21.07 -21.25 8.89
C HIS A 231 -20.57 -22.08 10.09
N MET A 232 -19.25 -22.17 10.28
CA MET A 232 -18.66 -22.85 11.45
C MET A 232 -19.07 -22.15 12.75
N TYR A 233 -19.06 -20.82 12.80
CA TYR A 233 -19.53 -20.08 13.97
C TYR A 233 -21.01 -20.35 14.27
N ASN A 234 -21.86 -20.54 13.26
CA ASN A 234 -23.25 -20.92 13.48
C ASN A 234 -23.38 -22.31 14.13
N ILE A 235 -22.55 -23.27 13.73
CA ILE A 235 -22.52 -24.61 14.38
C ILE A 235 -22.09 -24.45 15.84
N VAL A 236 -21.02 -23.71 16.11
CA VAL A 236 -20.53 -23.45 17.48
C VAL A 236 -21.60 -22.75 18.32
N ILE A 237 -22.23 -21.70 17.81
CA ILE A 237 -23.32 -20.98 18.51
C ILE A 237 -24.45 -21.94 18.83
N ASN A 238 -24.86 -22.81 17.91
CA ASN A 238 -25.93 -23.76 18.12
C ASN A 238 -25.55 -24.83 19.16
N ALA A 239 -24.34 -25.35 19.13
CA ALA A 239 -23.82 -26.33 20.10
C ALA A 239 -23.83 -25.79 21.53
N PHE A 240 -23.53 -24.50 21.71
CA PHE A 240 -23.46 -23.85 23.03
C PHE A 240 -24.74 -23.17 23.49
N LYS A 241 -25.85 -23.21 22.72
CA LYS A 241 -27.12 -22.61 23.13
C LYS A 241 -27.61 -23.12 24.49
N GLY A 242 -27.44 -24.40 24.82
CA GLY A 242 -27.83 -25.00 26.07
C GLY A 242 -27.00 -24.56 27.29
N PHE A 243 -25.82 -23.92 27.07
CA PHE A 243 -24.92 -23.51 28.13
C PHE A 243 -25.02 -22.02 28.52
N GLN A 244 -26.01 -21.30 28.01
CA GLN A 244 -26.17 -19.85 28.21
C GLN A 244 -26.23 -19.45 29.71
N GLU A 245 -26.90 -20.24 30.55
CA GLU A 245 -26.99 -19.99 31.97
C GLU A 245 -25.72 -20.38 32.74
N VAL A 246 -24.99 -21.40 32.24
CA VAL A 246 -23.80 -21.95 32.91
C VAL A 246 -22.55 -21.15 32.56
N SER A 247 -22.41 -20.69 31.33
CA SER A 247 -21.24 -19.90 30.89
C SER A 247 -21.63 -18.90 29.78
N PRO A 248 -21.96 -17.65 30.16
CA PRO A 248 -22.28 -16.59 29.18
C PRO A 248 -21.15 -16.32 28.19
N GLN A 249 -19.90 -16.55 28.60
CA GLN A 249 -18.71 -16.33 27.76
C GLN A 249 -18.66 -17.29 26.56
N LEU A 250 -19.02 -18.57 26.75
CA LEU A 250 -19.12 -19.56 25.67
C LEU A 250 -20.14 -19.17 24.62
N HIS A 251 -21.29 -18.68 25.09
CA HIS A 251 -22.37 -18.26 24.19
C HIS A 251 -21.97 -17.06 23.32
N GLN A 252 -21.15 -16.13 23.86
CA GLN A 252 -20.73 -14.92 23.13
C GLN A 252 -19.63 -15.17 22.11
N LEU A 253 -18.85 -16.25 22.24
CA LEU A 253 -17.64 -16.48 21.46
C LEU A 253 -17.91 -16.46 19.95
N GLY A 254 -18.86 -17.25 19.46
CA GLY A 254 -19.18 -17.32 18.04
C GLY A 254 -19.79 -16.04 17.46
N TYR A 255 -20.53 -15.27 18.26
CA TYR A 255 -21.12 -14.00 17.80
C TYR A 255 -20.07 -12.93 17.54
N LYS A 256 -19.05 -12.84 18.40
CA LYS A 256 -17.94 -11.89 18.24
C LYS A 256 -17.14 -12.16 16.97
N ASP A 257 -16.74 -13.40 16.74
CA ASP A 257 -15.94 -13.79 15.59
C ASP A 257 -16.71 -13.69 14.28
N LYS A 258 -18.02 -13.93 14.31
CA LYS A 258 -18.91 -13.72 13.19
C LYS A 258 -18.94 -12.24 12.75
N ALA A 259 -19.12 -11.32 13.70
CA ALA A 259 -19.11 -9.89 13.42
C ALA A 259 -17.74 -9.42 12.92
N TRP A 260 -16.66 -9.89 13.55
CA TRP A 260 -15.29 -9.61 13.13
C TRP A 260 -15.02 -10.05 11.67
N SER A 261 -15.47 -11.26 11.29
CA SER A 261 -15.27 -11.79 9.93
C SER A 261 -15.93 -10.91 8.88
N VAL A 262 -17.15 -10.45 9.13
CA VAL A 262 -17.88 -9.58 8.20
C VAL A 262 -17.21 -8.20 8.09
N ASN A 263 -16.83 -7.60 9.22
CA ASN A 263 -16.08 -6.33 9.23
C ASN A 263 -14.74 -6.44 8.51
N LYS A 264 -14.03 -7.57 8.72
CA LYS A 264 -12.74 -7.83 8.03
C LYS A 264 -12.92 -7.91 6.52
N LEU A 265 -13.92 -8.67 6.06
CA LEU A 265 -14.22 -8.82 4.63
C LEU A 265 -14.61 -7.47 3.99
N ALA A 266 -15.47 -6.71 4.65
CA ALA A 266 -15.88 -5.38 4.18
C ALA A 266 -14.68 -4.42 4.07
N ARG A 267 -13.79 -4.44 5.05
CA ARG A 267 -12.56 -3.65 5.04
C ARG A 267 -11.64 -4.00 3.88
N ILE A 268 -11.49 -5.31 3.57
CA ILE A 268 -10.70 -5.76 2.41
C ILE A 268 -11.34 -5.29 1.10
N ALA A 269 -12.66 -5.45 0.96
CA ALA A 269 -13.39 -4.96 -0.22
C ALA A 269 -13.15 -3.46 -0.46
N ARG A 270 -13.19 -2.64 0.60
CA ARG A 270 -12.88 -1.21 0.49
C ARG A 270 -11.43 -0.96 0.08
N TYR A 271 -10.45 -1.65 0.67
CA TYR A 271 -9.03 -1.49 0.29
C TYR A 271 -8.75 -1.88 -1.16
N GLN A 272 -9.56 -2.77 -1.72
CA GLN A 272 -9.51 -3.14 -3.14
C GLN A 272 -10.41 -2.25 -4.02
N ASN A 273 -10.82 -1.07 -3.54
CA ASN A 273 -11.67 -0.08 -4.22
C ASN A 273 -13.09 -0.58 -4.57
N MET A 274 -13.55 -1.68 -3.98
CA MET A 274 -14.90 -2.23 -4.17
C MET A 274 -15.85 -1.70 -3.08
N CYS A 275 -16.05 -0.38 -3.02
CA CYS A 275 -16.83 0.27 -1.97
C CYS A 275 -18.30 -0.14 -1.97
N GLY A 276 -18.92 -0.39 -3.13
CA GLY A 276 -20.29 -0.91 -3.26
C GLY A 276 -20.44 -2.28 -2.60
N VAL A 277 -19.49 -3.19 -2.86
CA VAL A 277 -19.44 -4.52 -2.23
C VAL A 277 -19.24 -4.40 -0.72
N CYS A 278 -18.35 -3.51 -0.26
CA CYS A 278 -18.16 -3.23 1.17
C CYS A 278 -19.47 -2.86 1.86
N VAL A 279 -20.22 -1.91 1.32
CA VAL A 279 -21.51 -1.48 1.88
C VAL A 279 -22.52 -2.65 1.87
N SER A 280 -22.62 -3.39 0.77
CA SER A 280 -23.51 -4.56 0.65
C SER A 280 -23.22 -5.63 1.71
N ILE A 281 -21.95 -5.90 2.00
CA ILE A 281 -21.52 -6.84 3.04
C ILE A 281 -21.95 -6.33 4.43
N LEU A 282 -21.70 -5.06 4.74
CA LEU A 282 -22.00 -4.47 6.06
C LEU A 282 -23.51 -4.35 6.33
N MET A 283 -24.31 -4.18 5.28
CA MET A 283 -25.79 -4.15 5.42
C MET A 283 -26.35 -5.46 5.97
N LYS A 284 -25.71 -6.60 5.70
CA LYS A 284 -26.12 -7.91 6.26
C LYS A 284 -26.01 -7.97 7.79
N MET A 285 -25.15 -7.13 8.41
CA MET A 285 -24.97 -7.10 9.87
C MET A 285 -26.16 -6.49 10.63
N TYR A 286 -27.08 -5.80 9.96
CA TYR A 286 -28.29 -5.28 10.63
C TYR A 286 -29.23 -6.40 11.14
N GLY A 287 -29.09 -7.62 10.63
CA GLY A 287 -29.82 -8.80 11.13
C GLY A 287 -29.16 -9.50 12.33
N TYR A 288 -28.05 -9.00 12.88
CA TYR A 288 -27.38 -9.64 14.00
C TYR A 288 -28.01 -9.21 15.33
N TYR A 289 -28.49 -10.19 16.11
CA TYR A 289 -29.14 -9.93 17.41
C TYR A 289 -28.16 -9.45 18.48
N GLN A 290 -26.90 -9.85 18.41
CA GLN A 290 -25.88 -9.49 19.37
C GLN A 290 -24.61 -9.05 18.63
N MET A 291 -24.12 -7.88 18.96
CA MET A 291 -22.88 -7.32 18.42
C MET A 291 -22.19 -6.52 19.50
N GLU A 292 -20.89 -6.77 19.71
CA GLU A 292 -20.07 -5.96 20.61
C GLU A 292 -19.97 -4.52 20.11
N VAL A 293 -19.87 -3.57 21.04
CA VAL A 293 -19.75 -2.14 20.73
C VAL A 293 -18.55 -1.85 19.80
N GLN A 294 -17.45 -2.56 20.01
CA GLN A 294 -16.25 -2.44 19.17
C GLN A 294 -16.52 -2.84 17.72
N GLU A 295 -17.23 -3.96 17.50
CA GLU A 295 -17.58 -4.41 16.15
C GLU A 295 -18.62 -3.51 15.49
N ALA A 296 -19.56 -2.96 16.27
CA ALA A 296 -20.50 -1.94 15.81
C ALA A 296 -19.76 -0.67 15.36
N PHE A 297 -18.74 -0.24 16.11
CA PHE A 297 -17.88 0.87 15.71
C PHE A 297 -17.14 0.59 14.41
N HIS A 298 -16.51 -0.60 14.27
CA HIS A 298 -15.82 -0.98 13.04
C HIS A 298 -16.76 -0.99 11.83
N LYS A 299 -17.99 -1.51 11.99
CA LYS A 299 -19.03 -1.45 10.95
C LYS A 299 -19.31 -0.03 10.50
N ILE A 300 -19.60 0.87 11.44
CA ILE A 300 -19.92 2.28 11.15
C ILE A 300 -18.73 2.95 10.46
N ARG A 301 -17.52 2.72 10.98
CA ARG A 301 -16.27 3.29 10.44
C ARG A 301 -16.04 2.87 8.99
N GLU A 302 -16.06 1.57 8.69
CA GLU A 302 -15.79 1.07 7.34
C GLU A 302 -16.92 1.48 6.36
N GLN A 303 -18.17 1.50 6.81
CA GLN A 303 -19.29 1.93 5.99
C GLN A 303 -19.23 3.44 5.67
N ALA A 304 -18.91 4.28 6.65
CA ALA A 304 -18.72 5.72 6.45
C ALA A 304 -17.53 6.01 5.52
N MET A 305 -16.43 5.26 5.66
CA MET A 305 -15.28 5.38 4.76
C MET A 305 -15.62 4.96 3.34
N ALA A 306 -16.38 3.87 3.15
CA ALA A 306 -16.82 3.45 1.83
C ALA A 306 -17.70 4.51 1.15
N TYR A 307 -18.65 5.11 1.87
CA TYR A 307 -19.45 6.22 1.33
C TYR A 307 -18.61 7.48 1.04
N LEU A 308 -17.57 7.72 1.83
CA LEU A 308 -16.64 8.83 1.59
C LEU A 308 -15.82 8.62 0.30
N GLU A 309 -15.45 7.39 -0.02
CA GLU A 309 -14.71 7.04 -1.23
C GLU A 309 -15.61 7.04 -2.49
N MET A 310 -16.89 6.67 -2.37
CA MET A 310 -17.86 6.67 -3.47
C MET A 310 -18.21 8.10 -3.94
N PRO A 311 -18.32 8.37 -5.26
CA PRO A 311 -18.51 9.74 -5.78
C PRO A 311 -19.74 10.43 -5.17
N ASP A 312 -20.93 9.97 -5.32
CA ASP A 312 -22.17 10.69 -5.01
C ASP A 312 -22.85 10.26 -3.71
N LYS A 313 -22.13 9.51 -2.83
CA LYS A 313 -22.70 8.90 -1.61
C LYS A 313 -22.33 9.62 -0.32
N ALA A 314 -21.80 10.83 -0.39
CA ALA A 314 -21.41 11.61 0.79
C ALA A 314 -22.63 11.90 1.72
N ALA A 315 -23.81 12.18 1.15
CA ALA A 315 -25.03 12.44 1.91
C ALA A 315 -25.49 11.19 2.70
N ASP A 316 -25.39 10.00 2.09
CA ASP A 316 -25.72 8.72 2.77
C ASP A 316 -24.75 8.48 3.93
N GLY A 317 -23.45 8.77 3.73
CA GLY A 317 -22.44 8.72 4.78
C GLY A 317 -22.72 9.67 5.94
N LEU A 318 -23.15 10.90 5.65
CA LEU A 318 -23.54 11.88 6.68
C LEU A 318 -24.77 11.43 7.45
N SER A 319 -25.78 10.89 6.78
CA SER A 319 -26.98 10.34 7.41
C SER A 319 -26.61 9.20 8.35
N LEU A 320 -25.76 8.25 7.90
CA LEU A 320 -25.26 7.17 8.73
C LEU A 320 -24.64 7.68 10.03
N VAL A 321 -23.68 8.61 9.92
CA VAL A 321 -22.92 9.12 11.08
C VAL A 321 -23.81 9.91 12.04
N ASN A 322 -24.84 10.62 11.53
CA ASN A 322 -25.76 11.40 12.36
C ASN A 322 -26.78 10.53 13.11
N THR A 323 -27.09 9.33 12.61
CA THR A 323 -28.03 8.39 13.28
C THR A 323 -27.40 7.59 14.41
N VAL A 324 -26.08 7.65 14.56
CA VAL A 324 -25.34 6.91 15.58
C VAL A 324 -25.55 7.54 16.96
N ASN A 325 -25.98 6.73 17.94
CA ASN A 325 -25.94 7.14 19.34
C ASN A 325 -24.53 7.02 19.88
N LEU A 326 -23.92 8.17 20.18
CA LEU A 326 -22.51 8.26 20.61
C LEU A 326 -22.30 7.84 22.07
N ASP A 327 -23.33 7.80 22.91
CA ASP A 327 -23.23 7.52 24.35
C ASP A 327 -22.65 6.13 24.66
N TYR A 328 -22.83 5.19 23.74
CA TYR A 328 -22.30 3.82 23.88
C TYR A 328 -20.83 3.68 23.53
N PHE A 329 -20.20 4.70 22.92
CA PHE A 329 -18.83 4.61 22.42
C PHE A 329 -17.85 5.33 23.31
N GLN A 330 -16.63 4.78 23.40
CA GLN A 330 -15.52 5.42 24.10
C GLN A 330 -15.15 6.76 23.43
N PRO A 331 -14.56 7.71 24.17
CA PRO A 331 -14.16 9.00 23.61
C PRO A 331 -13.28 8.92 22.37
N SER A 332 -12.39 7.92 22.27
CA SER A 332 -11.56 7.68 21.10
C SER A 332 -12.38 7.28 19.87
N HIS A 333 -13.41 6.44 20.06
CA HIS A 333 -14.33 6.07 18.99
C HIS A 333 -15.21 7.25 18.56
N GLN A 334 -15.69 8.05 19.51
CA GLN A 334 -16.43 9.27 19.23
C GLN A 334 -15.59 10.26 18.42
N ALA A 335 -14.32 10.44 18.81
CA ALA A 335 -13.38 11.30 18.10
C ALA A 335 -13.19 10.87 16.65
N GLU A 336 -13.07 9.57 16.40
CA GLU A 336 -12.95 9.03 15.03
C GLU A 336 -14.24 9.23 14.22
N ILE A 337 -15.41 9.06 14.83
CA ILE A 337 -16.71 9.33 14.18
C ILE A 337 -16.80 10.82 13.78
N PHE A 338 -16.41 11.76 14.66
CA PHE A 338 -16.38 13.19 14.33
C PHE A 338 -15.34 13.50 13.24
N ARG A 339 -14.20 12.81 13.22
CA ARG A 339 -13.24 12.92 12.12
C ARG A 339 -13.85 12.53 10.77
N LEU A 340 -14.54 11.38 10.72
CA LEU A 340 -15.24 10.93 9.51
C LEU A 340 -16.32 11.92 9.07
N LYS A 341 -17.11 12.41 10.02
CA LYS A 341 -18.12 13.45 9.78
C LYS A 341 -17.49 14.72 9.18
N ALA A 342 -16.35 15.15 9.69
CA ALA A 342 -15.60 16.28 9.17
C ALA A 342 -15.10 16.03 7.73
N CYS A 343 -14.59 14.83 7.45
CA CYS A 343 -14.18 14.44 6.09
C CYS A 343 -15.35 14.43 5.11
N ILE A 344 -16.53 13.99 5.53
CA ILE A 344 -17.75 14.02 4.72
C ILE A 344 -18.18 15.46 4.44
N TYR A 345 -18.22 16.34 5.46
CA TYR A 345 -18.52 17.76 5.27
C TYR A 345 -17.54 18.43 4.33
N ARG A 346 -16.23 18.11 4.44
CA ARG A 346 -15.21 18.58 3.50
C ARG A 346 -15.54 18.19 2.07
N LYS A 347 -15.93 16.92 1.83
CA LYS A 347 -16.29 16.41 0.50
C LYS A 347 -17.55 17.12 -0.05
N MET A 348 -18.50 17.47 0.81
CA MET A 348 -19.72 18.21 0.46
C MET A 348 -19.51 19.72 0.29
N GLY A 349 -18.31 20.24 0.58
CA GLY A 349 -18.01 21.67 0.49
C GLY A 349 -18.49 22.51 1.69
N SER A 350 -18.99 21.88 2.75
CA SER A 350 -19.46 22.57 3.98
C SER A 350 -18.28 22.85 4.91
N HIS A 351 -17.48 23.87 4.59
CA HIS A 351 -16.19 24.14 5.25
C HIS A 351 -16.32 24.52 6.73
N LYS A 352 -17.38 25.24 7.12
CA LYS A 352 -17.59 25.65 8.52
C LYS A 352 -17.90 24.45 9.40
N GLU A 353 -18.80 23.60 8.96
CA GLU A 353 -19.20 22.38 9.63
C GLU A 353 -18.03 21.39 9.72
N ALA A 354 -17.23 21.30 8.66
CA ALA A 354 -16.02 20.49 8.65
C ALA A 354 -15.02 20.96 9.72
N GLN A 355 -14.75 22.28 9.78
CA GLN A 355 -13.84 22.86 10.77
C GLN A 355 -14.31 22.59 12.20
N MET A 356 -15.61 22.76 12.48
CA MET A 356 -16.19 22.47 13.80
C MET A 356 -16.06 20.98 14.16
N ALA A 357 -16.35 20.09 13.23
CA ALA A 357 -16.27 18.66 13.46
C ALA A 357 -14.83 18.17 13.70
N PHE A 358 -13.82 18.71 12.98
CA PHE A 358 -12.40 18.42 13.26
C PHE A 358 -11.99 18.92 14.65
N SER A 359 -12.40 20.13 15.02
CA SER A 359 -12.12 20.68 16.35
C SER A 359 -12.73 19.82 17.45
N THR A 360 -13.97 19.37 17.29
CA THR A 360 -14.64 18.46 18.25
C THR A 360 -13.93 17.12 18.34
N SER A 361 -13.54 16.52 17.21
CA SER A 361 -12.80 15.27 17.16
C SER A 361 -11.54 15.34 18.02
N LEU A 362 -10.70 16.36 17.83
CA LEU A 362 -9.44 16.51 18.56
C LEU A 362 -9.61 17.09 19.97
N ALA A 363 -10.78 17.67 20.30
CA ALA A 363 -11.13 18.00 21.69
C ALA A 363 -11.44 16.73 22.49
N LEU A 364 -12.08 15.73 21.88
CA LEU A 364 -12.37 14.43 22.49
C LEU A 364 -11.13 13.56 22.64
N ASP A 365 -10.30 13.49 21.60
CA ASP A 365 -9.05 12.73 21.63
C ASP A 365 -7.91 13.44 20.88
N LYS A 366 -7.00 14.04 21.65
CA LYS A 366 -5.79 14.70 21.12
C LYS A 366 -4.72 13.74 20.60
N LEU A 367 -4.84 12.46 20.94
CA LEU A 367 -3.91 11.42 20.54
C LEU A 367 -4.35 10.66 19.28
N LEU A 368 -5.39 11.14 18.58
CA LEU A 368 -5.86 10.56 17.31
C LEU A 368 -4.98 11.03 16.14
N PRO A 369 -4.06 10.19 15.62
CA PRO A 369 -3.10 10.61 14.58
C PRO A 369 -3.80 10.98 13.27
N GLU A 370 -4.76 10.15 12.82
CA GLU A 370 -5.54 10.36 11.61
C GLU A 370 -6.41 11.63 11.69
N GLY A 371 -6.78 12.06 12.89
CA GLY A 371 -7.50 13.32 13.13
C GLY A 371 -6.64 14.52 12.75
N TRP A 372 -5.42 14.56 13.23
CA TRP A 372 -4.45 15.60 12.89
C TRP A 372 -4.12 15.61 11.39
N PHE A 373 -3.87 14.45 10.80
CA PHE A 373 -3.61 14.34 9.37
C PHE A 373 -4.78 14.86 8.53
N SER A 374 -5.99 14.40 8.82
CA SER A 374 -7.20 14.78 8.07
C SER A 374 -7.50 16.28 8.17
N TRP A 375 -7.30 16.88 9.35
CA TRP A 375 -7.45 18.32 9.55
C TRP A 375 -6.33 19.12 8.88
N GLY A 376 -5.11 18.57 8.86
CA GLY A 376 -3.98 19.11 8.10
C GLY A 376 -4.30 19.21 6.61
N LEU A 377 -4.79 18.11 6.01
CA LEU A 377 -5.22 18.08 4.61
C LEU A 377 -6.38 19.06 4.32
N PHE A 378 -7.32 19.21 5.24
CA PHE A 378 -8.39 20.20 5.11
C PHE A 378 -7.82 21.62 5.03
N ASN A 379 -6.96 21.99 5.96
CA ASN A 379 -6.34 23.32 5.99
C ASN A 379 -5.41 23.55 4.80
N GLN A 380 -4.70 22.52 4.33
CA GLN A 380 -3.90 22.58 3.11
C GLN A 380 -4.77 22.92 1.88
N ASN A 381 -5.92 22.26 1.73
CA ASN A 381 -6.85 22.53 0.64
C ASN A 381 -7.44 23.95 0.74
N MET A 382 -7.79 24.39 1.95
CA MET A 382 -8.27 25.76 2.18
C MET A 382 -7.20 26.80 1.83
N TYR A 383 -5.93 26.53 2.17
CA TYR A 383 -4.82 27.39 1.77
C TYR A 383 -4.65 27.44 0.25
N LEU A 384 -4.76 26.31 -0.45
CA LEU A 384 -4.66 26.28 -1.92
C LEU A 384 -5.78 27.08 -2.60
N GLN A 385 -6.97 27.14 -1.99
CA GLN A 385 -8.11 27.89 -2.52
C GLN A 385 -8.07 29.39 -2.17
N THR A 386 -7.62 29.73 -0.97
CA THR A 386 -7.75 31.10 -0.43
C THR A 386 -6.44 31.87 -0.35
N GLY A 387 -5.29 31.19 -0.39
CA GLY A 387 -3.98 31.77 -0.13
C GLY A 387 -3.76 32.27 1.30
N SER A 388 -4.66 31.96 2.23
CA SER A 388 -4.69 32.51 3.59
C SER A 388 -3.62 31.93 4.50
N ALA A 389 -2.73 32.78 5.04
CA ALA A 389 -1.62 32.37 5.92
C ALA A 389 -2.06 31.56 7.18
N PRO A 390 -3.17 31.91 7.88
CA PRO A 390 -3.65 31.10 9.00
C PRO A 390 -3.95 29.63 8.65
N HIS A 391 -4.45 29.35 7.45
CA HIS A 391 -4.68 27.97 7.00
C HIS A 391 -3.37 27.23 6.75
N LEU A 392 -2.33 27.92 6.26
CA LEU A 392 -1.01 27.31 6.09
C LEU A 392 -0.36 26.98 7.44
N GLU A 393 -0.46 27.88 8.42
CA GLU A 393 0.03 27.65 9.80
C GLU A 393 -0.69 26.46 10.44
N ALA A 394 -2.02 26.43 10.32
CA ALA A 394 -2.84 25.33 10.84
C ALA A 394 -2.48 23.99 10.17
N ALA A 395 -2.29 23.97 8.84
CA ALA A 395 -1.88 22.77 8.11
C ALA A 395 -0.53 22.24 8.59
N ALA A 396 0.49 23.12 8.66
CA ALA A 396 1.82 22.76 9.13
C ALA A 396 1.78 22.26 10.60
N SER A 397 1.05 22.93 11.47
CA SER A 397 0.89 22.55 12.87
C SER A 397 0.21 21.19 13.01
N CYS A 398 -0.85 20.93 12.25
CA CYS A 398 -1.56 19.66 12.25
C CYS A 398 -0.67 18.52 11.76
N PHE A 399 0.06 18.69 10.67
CA PHE A 399 0.98 17.65 10.18
C PHE A 399 2.10 17.37 11.18
N LEU A 400 2.69 18.38 11.80
CA LEU A 400 3.72 18.20 12.83
C LEU A 400 3.19 17.45 14.07
N GLN A 401 1.95 17.69 14.48
CA GLN A 401 1.30 16.94 15.55
C GLN A 401 1.04 15.48 15.15
N GLY A 402 0.56 15.24 13.91
CA GLY A 402 0.42 13.88 13.36
C GLY A 402 1.76 13.14 13.30
N MET A 403 2.84 13.79 12.85
CA MET A 403 4.20 13.24 12.84
C MET A 403 4.68 12.88 14.25
N ARG A 404 4.38 13.72 15.25
CA ARG A 404 4.71 13.45 16.66
C ARG A 404 4.06 12.15 17.14
N LEU A 405 2.83 11.88 16.70
CA LEU A 405 2.08 10.68 17.06
C LEU A 405 2.42 9.47 16.18
N GLY A 406 3.32 9.62 15.20
CA GLY A 406 3.79 8.53 14.35
C GLY A 406 2.89 8.22 13.14
N ASP A 407 2.00 9.15 12.75
CA ASP A 407 1.15 8.99 11.57
C ASP A 407 1.95 8.94 10.28
N ALA A 408 1.75 7.86 9.50
CA ALA A 408 2.46 7.65 8.23
C ALA A 408 2.08 8.70 7.18
N GLY A 409 0.80 9.08 7.10
CA GLY A 409 0.31 10.09 6.16
C GLY A 409 0.91 11.47 6.45
N SER A 410 0.98 11.85 7.73
CA SER A 410 1.63 13.09 8.17
C SER A 410 3.13 13.08 7.86
N ASN A 411 3.83 11.95 8.05
CA ASN A 411 5.25 11.82 7.72
C ASN A 411 5.51 12.07 6.22
N GLN A 412 4.61 11.62 5.34
CA GLN A 412 4.69 11.87 3.90
C GLN A 412 4.52 13.36 3.52
N GLN A 413 3.99 14.20 4.42
CA GLN A 413 3.84 15.64 4.21
C GLN A 413 5.10 16.44 4.58
N THR A 414 6.19 15.80 5.03
CA THR A 414 7.45 16.48 5.33
C THR A 414 7.99 17.31 4.15
N PRO A 415 8.02 16.80 2.90
CA PRO A 415 8.43 17.60 1.75
C PRO A 415 7.57 18.84 1.52
N TYR A 416 6.24 18.73 1.75
CA TYR A 416 5.33 19.85 1.64
C TYR A 416 5.67 20.96 2.65
N ILE A 417 5.91 20.61 3.92
CA ILE A 417 6.30 21.57 4.95
C ILE A 417 7.62 22.25 4.59
N LEU A 418 8.63 21.48 4.17
CA LEU A 418 9.93 22.03 3.77
C LEU A 418 9.81 22.92 2.53
N GLN A 419 9.00 22.52 1.54
CA GLN A 419 8.72 23.34 0.36
C GLN A 419 8.04 24.66 0.73
N LYS A 420 7.01 24.64 1.59
CA LYS A 420 6.30 25.85 2.00
C LYS A 420 7.16 26.75 2.88
N LEU A 421 8.05 26.18 3.67
CA LEU A 421 9.05 26.93 4.42
C LEU A 421 10.02 27.69 3.50
N ALA A 422 10.34 27.13 2.32
CA ALA A 422 11.30 27.69 1.36
C ALA A 422 10.79 28.97 0.65
N PHE A 423 9.51 29.32 0.74
CA PHE A 423 8.99 30.57 0.17
C PHE A 423 9.08 31.71 1.20
N ASP A 424 9.74 32.79 0.86
CA ASP A 424 9.98 33.95 1.76
C ASP A 424 8.71 34.47 2.44
N GLN A 425 7.58 34.49 1.73
CA GLN A 425 6.29 34.93 2.27
C GLN A 425 5.76 33.98 3.36
N ASN A 426 6.14 32.72 3.35
CA ASN A 426 5.64 31.68 4.24
C ASN A 426 6.65 31.28 5.33
N CYS A 427 7.91 31.71 5.21
CA CYS A 427 8.99 31.28 6.08
C CYS A 427 8.69 31.55 7.56
N ALA A 428 8.20 32.74 7.90
CA ALA A 428 7.84 33.09 9.27
C ALA A 428 6.66 32.25 9.81
N VAL A 429 5.65 32.02 8.99
CA VAL A 429 4.41 31.31 9.38
C VAL A 429 4.69 29.84 9.63
N VAL A 430 5.30 29.14 8.67
CA VAL A 430 5.66 27.73 8.79
C VAL A 430 6.81 27.54 9.80
N GLY A 431 7.75 28.50 9.84
CA GLY A 431 8.85 28.52 10.79
C GLY A 431 8.40 28.61 12.24
N GLN A 432 7.35 29.35 12.55
CA GLN A 432 6.74 29.40 13.89
C GLN A 432 6.15 28.03 14.27
N ALA A 433 5.42 27.39 13.36
CA ALA A 433 4.89 26.05 13.57
C ALA A 433 6.02 25.04 13.84
N LEU A 434 7.11 25.07 13.04
CA LEU A 434 8.30 24.22 13.24
C LEU A 434 9.00 24.51 14.58
N SER A 435 9.12 25.76 14.98
CA SER A 435 9.74 26.14 16.27
C SER A 435 8.95 25.60 17.46
N ARG A 436 7.60 25.61 17.36
CA ARG A 436 6.68 25.17 18.41
C ARG A 436 6.61 23.64 18.50
N PHE A 437 6.50 22.93 17.39
CA PHE A 437 6.18 21.51 17.37
C PHE A 437 7.31 20.63 16.80
N GLY A 438 8.22 21.16 15.98
CA GLY A 438 9.26 20.38 15.30
C GLY A 438 10.20 19.63 16.24
N LYS A 439 10.44 20.18 17.45
CA LYS A 439 11.25 19.52 18.49
C LYS A 439 10.58 18.28 19.08
N GLN A 440 9.26 18.15 18.96
CA GLN A 440 8.51 17.00 19.49
C GLN A 440 8.40 15.86 18.47
N VAL A 441 8.68 16.14 17.20
CA VAL A 441 8.67 15.14 16.11
C VAL A 441 9.86 14.19 16.30
N PRO A 442 9.67 12.87 16.16
CA PRO A 442 10.77 11.89 16.18
C PRO A 442 11.83 12.20 15.13
N VAL A 443 13.09 12.14 15.53
CA VAL A 443 14.21 12.54 14.65
C VAL A 443 14.29 11.72 13.37
N LYS A 444 13.88 10.44 13.42
CA LYS A 444 13.84 9.53 12.27
C LYS A 444 13.02 10.05 11.08
N VAL A 445 12.02 10.91 11.32
CA VAL A 445 11.17 11.50 10.28
C VAL A 445 11.97 12.44 9.37
N TRP A 446 13.01 13.09 9.91
CA TRP A 446 13.85 14.05 9.19
C TRP A 446 14.97 13.39 8.39
N LEU A 447 15.32 12.11 8.66
CA LEU A 447 16.47 11.44 8.05
C LEU A 447 16.45 11.43 6.52
N PRO A 448 15.33 11.13 5.83
CA PRO A 448 15.29 11.15 4.36
C PRO A 448 15.55 12.53 3.75
N HIS A 449 15.39 13.59 4.55
CA HIS A 449 15.42 14.98 4.11
C HIS A 449 16.69 15.74 4.51
N VAL A 450 17.66 15.06 5.18
CA VAL A 450 18.89 15.68 5.70
C VAL A 450 19.66 16.42 4.62
N ALA A 451 19.87 15.82 3.45
CA ALA A 451 20.60 16.47 2.36
C ALA A 451 19.92 17.77 1.90
N HIS A 452 18.57 17.75 1.79
CA HIS A 452 17.81 18.95 1.45
C HIS A 452 17.88 20.02 2.55
N MET A 453 17.75 19.63 3.81
CA MET A 453 17.85 20.55 4.95
C MET A 453 19.21 21.21 5.06
N LEU A 454 20.30 20.50 4.71
CA LEU A 454 21.66 21.08 4.65
C LEU A 454 21.76 22.14 3.55
N LEU A 455 21.18 21.90 2.38
CA LEU A 455 21.14 22.90 1.30
C LEU A 455 20.36 24.17 1.68
N CYS A 456 19.33 24.04 2.52
CA CYS A 456 18.56 25.17 3.02
C CYS A 456 19.29 26.02 4.07
N LEU A 457 20.47 25.62 4.55
CA LEU A 457 21.28 26.45 5.47
C LEU A 457 21.77 27.77 4.86
N GLN A 458 21.71 27.93 3.54
CA GLN A 458 22.02 29.18 2.82
C GLN A 458 20.83 30.11 2.66
N ARG A 459 19.66 29.70 3.15
CA ARG A 459 18.39 30.39 2.90
C ARG A 459 17.79 30.95 4.19
N PRO A 460 16.74 31.79 4.11
CA PRO A 460 16.06 32.33 5.27
C PRO A 460 15.50 31.28 6.24
N GLU A 461 15.33 30.04 5.77
CA GLU A 461 14.83 28.91 6.58
C GLU A 461 15.85 28.36 7.59
N ALA A 462 17.12 28.68 7.43
CA ALA A 462 18.22 28.13 8.24
C ALA A 462 17.98 28.17 9.76
N PRO A 463 17.45 29.27 10.37
CA PRO A 463 17.19 29.32 11.80
C PRO A 463 16.22 28.26 12.32
N TYR A 464 15.26 27.84 11.47
CA TYR A 464 14.25 26.86 11.83
C TYR A 464 14.73 25.43 11.64
N LEU A 465 15.64 25.17 10.68
CA LEU A 465 16.14 23.85 10.34
C LEU A 465 17.40 23.45 11.12
N LYS A 466 18.24 24.43 11.49
CA LYS A 466 19.48 24.18 12.25
C LYS A 466 19.24 23.38 13.55
N PRO A 467 18.24 23.68 14.39
CA PRO A 467 17.96 22.90 15.60
C PRO A 467 17.57 21.44 15.32
N LEU A 468 16.91 21.17 14.18
CA LEU A 468 16.54 19.83 13.77
C LEU A 468 17.76 19.04 13.30
N LEU A 469 18.64 19.67 12.51
CA LEU A 469 19.91 19.08 12.09
C LEU A 469 20.82 18.77 13.27
N TYR A 470 20.85 19.64 14.30
CA TYR A 470 21.57 19.35 15.55
C TYR A 470 21.10 18.07 16.21
N ARG A 471 19.77 17.88 16.30
CA ARG A 471 19.21 16.64 16.86
C ARG A 471 19.55 15.41 16.01
N VAL A 472 19.45 15.51 14.69
CA VAL A 472 19.87 14.44 13.78
C VAL A 472 21.33 14.07 14.00
N THR A 473 22.22 15.07 14.10
CA THR A 473 23.65 14.87 14.35
C THR A 473 23.91 14.16 15.68
N GLN A 474 23.11 14.46 16.71
CA GLN A 474 23.27 13.85 18.03
C GLN A 474 22.76 12.41 18.10
N GLU A 475 21.68 12.08 17.41
CA GLU A 475 21.00 10.80 17.52
C GLU A 475 21.40 9.82 16.39
N PHE A 476 21.68 10.32 15.19
CA PHE A 476 21.96 9.52 13.98
C PHE A 476 23.21 9.98 13.22
N PRO A 477 24.39 9.84 13.80
CA PRO A 477 25.64 10.32 13.22
C PRO A 477 25.93 9.71 11.83
N GLN A 478 25.65 8.43 11.64
CA GLN A 478 25.90 7.72 10.39
C GLN A 478 25.03 8.23 9.24
N ALA A 479 23.78 8.63 9.53
CA ALA A 479 22.85 9.11 8.52
C ALA A 479 23.22 10.51 7.98
N ILE A 480 23.84 11.36 8.80
CA ILE A 480 24.20 12.73 8.40
C ILE A 480 25.63 12.86 7.87
N TYR A 481 26.56 12.01 8.30
CA TYR A 481 27.98 12.19 8.06
C TYR A 481 28.34 12.42 6.58
N TYR A 482 27.90 11.53 5.69
CA TYR A 482 28.25 11.62 4.27
C TYR A 482 27.63 12.85 3.60
N ALA A 483 26.36 13.13 3.90
CA ALA A 483 25.66 14.30 3.37
C ALA A 483 26.32 15.61 3.85
N LEU A 484 26.67 15.68 5.13
CA LEU A 484 27.34 16.83 5.73
C LEU A 484 28.76 17.02 5.18
N ARG A 485 29.50 15.93 5.02
CA ARG A 485 30.83 15.97 4.43
C ARG A 485 30.81 16.47 2.98
N ALA A 486 29.90 15.94 2.17
CA ALA A 486 29.70 16.39 0.80
C ALA A 486 29.33 17.87 0.72
N PHE A 487 28.38 18.30 1.56
CA PHE A 487 27.96 19.69 1.69
C PHE A 487 29.13 20.63 2.04
N LEU A 488 29.98 20.26 3.02
CA LEU A 488 31.14 21.06 3.41
C LEU A 488 32.18 21.18 2.31
N LEU A 489 32.44 20.09 1.57
CA LEU A 489 33.40 20.12 0.45
C LEU A 489 32.89 21.06 -0.67
N ASP A 490 31.64 20.93 -1.02
CA ASP A 490 30.99 21.76 -2.05
C ASP A 490 30.99 23.25 -1.67
N ARG A 491 30.67 23.57 -0.42
CA ARG A 491 30.69 24.96 0.09
C ARG A 491 32.12 25.54 0.17
N ARG A 492 33.10 24.72 0.53
CA ARG A 492 34.52 25.13 0.51
C ARG A 492 34.97 25.53 -0.89
N ASP A 493 34.62 24.72 -1.87
CA ASP A 493 34.99 24.95 -3.27
C ASP A 493 34.29 26.19 -3.85
N GLU A 494 33.02 26.44 -3.47
CA GLU A 494 32.31 27.68 -3.81
C GLU A 494 32.93 28.92 -3.14
N ALA A 495 33.26 28.85 -1.86
CA ALA A 495 33.85 29.96 -1.13
C ALA A 495 35.22 30.35 -1.73
N GLN A 496 36.03 29.38 -2.17
CA GLN A 496 37.29 29.62 -2.87
C GLN A 496 37.08 30.30 -4.23
N LYS A 497 36.06 29.90 -5.00
CA LYS A 497 35.70 30.52 -6.28
C LYS A 497 35.23 31.98 -6.11
N HIS A 498 34.48 32.27 -5.06
CA HIS A 498 33.99 33.64 -4.77
C HIS A 498 35.09 34.56 -4.24
N SER A 499 35.98 34.05 -3.39
CA SER A 499 37.14 34.81 -2.91
C SER A 499 38.06 35.27 -4.06
N ALA A 500 38.15 34.44 -5.11
CA ALA A 500 38.92 34.78 -6.32
C ALA A 500 38.27 35.85 -7.22
N LYS A 501 36.94 36.12 -7.04
CA LYS A 501 36.17 37.06 -7.88
C LYS A 501 35.83 38.42 -7.23
N GLY A 502 36.21 38.65 -5.97
CA GLY A 502 36.12 39.97 -5.31
C GLY A 502 34.72 40.58 -5.15
N THR A 503 33.64 39.79 -5.20
CA THR A 503 32.26 40.28 -5.06
C THR A 503 31.80 40.20 -3.62
N LEU A 504 31.69 41.36 -2.96
CA LEU A 504 31.01 41.55 -1.67
C LEU A 504 29.50 41.45 -1.86
N HIS A 505 28.87 40.38 -1.32
CA HIS A 505 27.42 40.29 -1.21
C HIS A 505 26.94 41.03 0.03
N VAL A 506 26.24 42.14 -0.18
CA VAL A 506 25.49 42.86 0.87
C VAL A 506 23.99 42.54 0.65
N GLY A 507 23.44 41.65 1.46
CA GLY A 507 22.01 41.32 1.44
C GLY A 507 21.58 40.51 2.68
N PRO A 508 20.26 40.49 3.04
CA PRO A 508 19.75 39.82 4.24
C PRO A 508 19.70 38.29 4.18
N VAL A 509 20.24 37.68 3.13
CA VAL A 509 20.30 36.22 2.97
C VAL A 509 21.62 35.71 3.56
N PRO A 510 21.61 34.59 4.36
CA PRO A 510 22.84 34.00 4.88
C PRO A 510 23.84 33.76 3.76
N SER A 511 25.09 34.20 3.97
CA SER A 511 26.14 34.04 2.96
C SER A 511 26.57 32.56 2.86
N ALA A 512 27.21 32.19 1.76
CA ALA A 512 27.85 30.86 1.64
C ALA A 512 28.85 30.59 2.79
N ALA A 513 29.45 31.65 3.35
CA ALA A 513 30.29 31.57 4.53
C ALA A 513 29.53 31.20 5.81
N ASP A 514 28.30 31.74 6.01
CA ASP A 514 27.46 31.43 7.17
C ASP A 514 26.97 29.98 7.12
N ALA A 515 26.58 29.50 5.93
CA ALA A 515 26.19 28.11 5.73
C ALA A 515 27.35 27.13 5.93
N PHE A 516 28.57 27.51 5.46
CA PHE A 516 29.78 26.74 5.73
C PHE A 516 30.07 26.67 7.24
N THR A 517 29.95 27.81 7.95
CA THR A 517 30.15 27.88 9.40
C THR A 517 29.14 27.01 10.14
N ALA A 518 27.85 27.06 9.76
CA ALA A 518 26.82 26.21 10.34
C ALA A 518 27.08 24.71 10.09
N GLY A 519 27.51 24.35 8.89
CA GLY A 519 27.91 22.98 8.56
C GLY A 519 29.15 22.53 9.36
N LYS A 520 30.12 23.43 9.55
CA LYS A 520 31.30 23.15 10.37
C LYS A 520 30.95 22.90 11.83
N GLU A 521 30.06 23.69 12.41
CA GLU A 521 29.54 23.46 13.77
C GLU A 521 28.91 22.08 13.94
N LEU A 522 28.13 21.64 12.94
CA LEU A 522 27.55 20.28 12.95
C LEU A 522 28.62 19.19 12.86
N MET A 523 29.67 19.39 12.06
CA MET A 523 30.79 18.45 11.96
C MET A 523 31.62 18.41 13.25
N ASP A 524 31.83 19.55 13.87
CA ASP A 524 32.55 19.64 15.14
C ASP A 524 31.76 18.96 16.27
N LEU A 525 30.44 19.09 16.27
CA LEU A 525 29.56 18.36 17.17
C LEU A 525 29.65 16.83 16.95
N LEU A 526 29.69 16.37 15.69
CA LEU A 526 29.91 14.96 15.36
C LEU A 526 31.26 14.46 15.91
N ARG A 527 32.32 15.23 15.70
CA ARG A 527 33.66 14.88 16.17
C ARG A 527 33.73 14.86 17.70
N GLN A 528 33.07 15.81 18.36
CA GLN A 528 33.02 15.87 19.81
C GLN A 528 32.31 14.67 20.42
N LYS A 529 31.14 14.29 19.86
CA LYS A 529 30.29 13.24 20.42
C LYS A 529 30.65 11.84 19.92
N TRP A 530 31.08 11.72 18.66
CA TRP A 530 31.30 10.47 17.94
C TRP A 530 32.68 10.41 17.28
N GLY A 531 33.72 10.95 17.94
CA GLY A 531 35.06 11.12 17.36
C GLY A 531 35.66 9.86 16.77
N GLY A 532 35.55 8.71 17.46
CA GLY A 532 36.03 7.42 16.95
C GLY A 532 35.38 7.02 15.63
N LEU A 533 34.05 7.10 15.55
CA LEU A 533 33.30 6.78 14.34
C LEU A 533 33.70 7.70 13.17
N VAL A 534 33.81 9.01 13.42
CA VAL A 534 34.20 9.98 12.39
C VAL A 534 35.63 9.70 11.89
N GLN A 535 36.54 9.37 12.79
CA GLN A 535 37.92 9.03 12.44
C GLN A 535 38.00 7.78 11.57
N GLU A 536 37.24 6.73 11.92
CA GLU A 536 37.18 5.50 11.13
C GLU A 536 36.60 5.74 9.74
N LEU A 537 35.52 6.53 9.63
CA LEU A 537 34.88 6.87 8.37
C LEU A 537 35.82 7.74 7.50
N GLU A 538 36.55 8.69 8.08
CA GLU A 538 37.51 9.51 7.35
C GLU A 538 38.70 8.67 6.85
N MET A 539 39.20 7.74 7.66
CA MET A 539 40.24 6.80 7.28
C MET A 539 39.76 5.88 6.14
N PHE A 540 38.54 5.34 6.25
CA PHE A 540 37.95 4.51 5.21
C PHE A 540 37.81 5.26 3.87
N ILE A 541 37.33 6.51 3.87
CA ILE A 541 37.20 7.32 2.67
C ILE A 541 38.57 7.63 2.08
N HIS A 542 39.56 7.91 2.93
CA HIS A 542 40.95 8.17 2.49
C HIS A 542 41.57 6.94 1.79
N GLU A 543 41.42 5.77 2.39
CA GLU A 543 41.92 4.49 1.84
C GLU A 543 41.22 4.14 0.51
N ILE A 544 39.91 4.32 0.42
CA ILE A 544 39.18 4.15 -0.85
C ILE A 544 39.69 5.14 -1.88
N GLY A 545 39.78 6.43 -1.52
CA GLY A 545 40.27 7.48 -2.43
C GLY A 545 41.67 7.26 -2.92
N ALA A 546 42.56 6.73 -2.07
CA ALA A 546 43.91 6.38 -2.43
C ALA A 546 44.01 5.18 -3.41
N LYS A 547 43.06 4.25 -3.32
CA LYS A 547 43.00 3.06 -4.19
C LYS A 547 42.17 3.27 -5.45
N PHE A 548 41.18 4.16 -5.41
CA PHE A 548 40.36 4.54 -6.56
C PHE A 548 41.12 5.64 -7.38
N VAL A 549 42.10 5.22 -8.12
CA VAL A 549 42.67 6.05 -9.18
C VAL A 549 41.77 5.88 -10.39
N SER A 550 41.03 6.94 -10.76
CA SER A 550 40.24 6.92 -12.01
C SER A 550 41.11 6.49 -13.16
N GLY A 551 40.66 5.48 -13.90
CA GLY A 551 41.36 5.01 -15.09
C GLY A 551 41.57 6.14 -16.09
N SER A 552 42.59 6.07 -16.93
CA SER A 552 42.83 7.05 -17.97
C SER A 552 41.61 7.26 -18.88
N GLU A 553 40.81 6.22 -19.11
CA GLU A 553 39.59 6.27 -19.89
C GLU A 553 38.48 7.10 -19.20
N GLU A 554 38.24 6.91 -17.89
CA GLU A 554 37.28 7.68 -17.13
C GLU A 554 37.64 9.16 -17.06
N ARG A 555 38.93 9.46 -16.92
CA ARG A 555 39.43 10.84 -16.94
C ARG A 555 39.24 11.48 -18.31
N LEU A 556 39.53 10.75 -19.41
CA LEU A 556 39.26 11.21 -20.76
C LEU A 556 37.77 11.46 -21.00
N LEU A 557 36.93 10.55 -20.58
CA LEU A 557 35.47 10.69 -20.67
C LEU A 557 34.96 11.92 -19.91
N ALA A 558 35.43 12.15 -18.69
CA ALA A 558 35.03 13.31 -17.87
C ALA A 558 35.42 14.64 -18.56
N VAL A 559 36.59 14.71 -19.18
CA VAL A 559 37.03 15.92 -19.89
C VAL A 559 36.27 16.12 -21.19
N VAL A 560 35.98 15.05 -21.94
CA VAL A 560 35.14 15.12 -23.15
C VAL A 560 33.70 15.56 -22.79
N HIS A 561 33.10 15.05 -21.71
CA HIS A 561 31.83 15.53 -21.21
C HIS A 561 31.83 17.01 -20.85
N ALA A 562 32.89 17.49 -20.18
CA ALA A 562 33.05 18.91 -19.87
C ALA A 562 33.10 19.78 -21.13
N LEU A 563 33.81 19.33 -22.19
CA LEU A 563 33.84 20.00 -23.49
C LEU A 563 32.47 20.02 -24.15
N ILE A 564 31.78 18.88 -24.21
CA ILE A 564 30.43 18.77 -24.79
C ILE A 564 29.47 19.73 -24.06
N HIS A 565 29.46 19.70 -22.72
CA HIS A 565 28.64 20.62 -21.94
C HIS A 565 28.91 22.08 -22.21
N ARG A 566 30.20 22.42 -22.42
CA ARG A 566 30.59 23.77 -22.79
C ARG A 566 30.12 24.15 -24.19
N CYS A 567 30.20 23.26 -25.18
CA CYS A 567 29.71 23.48 -26.54
C CYS A 567 28.17 23.71 -26.53
N TYR A 568 27.41 22.95 -25.74
CA TYR A 568 25.96 23.15 -25.59
C TYR A 568 25.59 24.45 -24.90
N LYS A 569 26.40 24.91 -23.94
CA LYS A 569 26.12 26.15 -23.18
C LYS A 569 26.36 27.42 -24.02
N TYR A 570 27.23 27.33 -25.04
CA TYR A 570 27.61 28.48 -25.88
C TYR A 570 27.45 28.09 -27.38
N PRO A 571 26.23 27.87 -27.89
CA PRO A 571 26.03 27.33 -29.24
C PRO A 571 26.30 28.30 -30.39
N THR A 572 26.56 29.59 -30.16
CA THR A 572 26.72 30.55 -31.25
C THR A 572 27.89 31.55 -31.05
N ALA A 573 28.74 31.59 -32.04
CA ALA A 573 29.47 32.72 -32.63
C ALA A 573 30.32 33.65 -31.77
N SER A 574 30.34 33.64 -30.47
CA SER A 574 31.40 34.28 -29.73
C SER A 574 32.47 33.24 -29.41
N ALA A 575 33.49 33.22 -30.21
CA ALA A 575 34.69 32.42 -30.04
C ALA A 575 35.39 32.75 -28.69
N SER A 576 34.79 32.28 -27.58
CA SER A 576 35.50 32.27 -26.31
C SER A 576 36.46 31.09 -26.35
N PRO A 577 37.78 31.30 -26.28
CA PRO A 577 38.74 30.22 -26.38
C PRO A 577 38.53 29.20 -25.25
N VAL A 578 38.79 27.94 -25.53
CA VAL A 578 38.73 26.88 -24.50
C VAL A 578 39.71 27.28 -23.36
N PRO A 579 39.27 27.22 -22.08
CA PRO A 579 40.10 27.59 -20.95
C PRO A 579 41.43 26.84 -20.99
N GLN A 580 42.53 27.56 -20.74
CA GLN A 580 43.85 26.97 -20.76
C GLN A 580 44.02 25.76 -19.84
N ASN A 581 43.30 25.74 -18.71
CA ASN A 581 43.31 24.62 -17.77
C ASN A 581 42.72 23.36 -18.40
N LEU A 582 41.59 23.47 -19.09
CA LEU A 582 40.94 22.36 -19.78
C LEU A 582 41.80 21.85 -20.94
N ARG A 583 42.46 22.77 -21.69
CA ARG A 583 43.39 22.45 -22.76
C ARG A 583 44.63 21.69 -22.24
N ARG A 584 45.22 22.13 -21.10
CA ARG A 584 46.37 21.46 -20.47
C ARG A 584 45.98 20.07 -19.96
N GLU A 585 44.79 19.96 -19.37
CA GLU A 585 44.27 18.69 -18.85
C GLU A 585 44.01 17.70 -19.98
N LEU A 586 43.34 18.10 -21.06
CA LEU A 586 43.17 17.30 -22.27
C LEU A 586 44.50 16.84 -22.85
N SER A 587 45.46 17.76 -23.04
CA SER A 587 46.77 17.42 -23.56
C SER A 587 47.53 16.44 -22.66
N SER A 588 47.45 16.63 -21.33
CA SER A 588 48.08 15.74 -20.36
C SER A 588 47.44 14.34 -20.39
N ILE A 589 46.11 14.25 -20.45
CA ILE A 589 45.40 12.99 -20.49
C ILE A 589 45.62 12.26 -21.81
N CYS A 590 45.57 12.98 -22.95
CA CYS A 590 45.89 12.39 -24.26
C CYS A 590 47.30 11.83 -24.30
N LYS A 591 48.29 12.57 -23.78
CA LYS A 591 49.66 12.08 -23.66
C LYS A 591 49.76 10.85 -22.76
N ALA A 592 49.08 10.84 -21.61
CA ALA A 592 49.09 9.70 -20.68
C ALA A 592 48.39 8.47 -21.27
N CYS A 593 47.30 8.66 -22.00
CA CYS A 593 46.53 7.56 -22.59
C CYS A 593 47.17 6.96 -23.83
N PHE A 594 47.84 7.80 -24.63
CA PHE A 594 48.32 7.44 -25.97
C PHE A 594 49.87 7.47 -26.13
N SER A 595 50.64 7.60 -25.01
CA SER A 595 52.09 7.50 -25.04
C SER A 595 52.57 6.13 -25.52
N VAL A 596 53.74 6.12 -26.21
CA VAL A 596 54.29 4.93 -26.89
C VAL A 596 54.64 3.80 -25.91
N ASP A 597 54.92 4.14 -24.64
CA ASP A 597 55.40 3.18 -23.62
C ASP A 597 54.30 2.43 -22.86
N SER A 598 53.02 2.73 -23.12
CA SER A 598 51.86 2.15 -22.37
C SER A 598 51.24 0.93 -23.05
N SER A 599 51.97 0.22 -23.91
CA SER A 599 51.47 -0.80 -24.83
C SER A 599 50.93 -2.10 -24.21
N SER A 600 51.04 -2.31 -22.89
CA SER A 600 50.69 -3.60 -22.29
C SER A 600 49.40 -3.62 -21.42
N LYS A 601 48.69 -2.49 -21.24
CA LYS A 601 47.51 -2.41 -20.36
C LYS A 601 46.34 -1.58 -20.89
N HIS A 602 46.23 -1.37 -22.20
CA HIS A 602 45.14 -0.56 -22.75
C HIS A 602 43.92 -1.42 -23.10
N SER A 603 42.76 -0.90 -22.77
CA SER A 603 41.49 -1.49 -23.19
C SER A 603 41.39 -1.50 -24.71
N SER A 604 40.62 -2.42 -25.25
CA SER A 604 40.30 -2.49 -26.68
C SER A 604 39.76 -1.15 -27.21
N PHE A 605 39.07 -0.38 -26.36
CA PHE A 605 38.52 0.94 -26.69
C PHE A 605 39.65 1.96 -27.02
N LEU A 606 40.65 2.10 -26.18
CA LEU A 606 41.76 3.04 -26.42
C LEU A 606 42.57 2.64 -27.67
N GLN A 607 42.78 1.35 -27.91
CA GLN A 607 43.42 0.87 -29.11
C GLN A 607 42.62 1.19 -30.38
N GLN A 608 41.32 1.01 -30.32
CA GLN A 608 40.42 1.24 -31.45
C GLN A 608 40.33 2.73 -31.84
N TYR A 609 40.25 3.63 -30.85
CA TYR A 609 40.02 5.05 -31.07
C TYR A 609 41.30 5.93 -31.00
N LYS A 610 42.48 5.35 -30.77
CA LYS A 610 43.76 6.08 -30.69
C LYS A 610 43.98 6.99 -31.87
N THR A 611 43.76 6.49 -33.07
CA THR A 611 44.01 7.24 -34.33
C THR A 611 43.05 8.42 -34.45
N ASP A 612 41.79 8.23 -34.11
CA ASP A 612 40.77 9.27 -34.20
C ASP A 612 41.01 10.37 -33.14
N PHE A 613 41.31 10.00 -31.92
CA PHE A 613 41.62 10.97 -30.87
C PHE A 613 42.89 11.79 -31.17
N LEU A 614 43.94 11.19 -31.68
CA LEU A 614 45.14 11.90 -32.03
C LEU A 614 44.96 12.79 -33.27
N ARG A 615 44.12 12.37 -34.21
CA ARG A 615 43.80 13.16 -35.42
C ARG A 615 42.90 14.36 -35.09
N ASP A 616 41.82 14.14 -34.32
CA ASP A 616 40.71 15.09 -34.19
C ASP A 616 40.83 15.97 -32.92
N LEU A 617 41.46 15.50 -31.86
CA LEU A 617 41.62 16.27 -30.63
C LEU A 617 42.94 17.04 -30.55
N ASP A 618 44.05 16.49 -31.01
CA ASP A 618 45.37 17.14 -30.89
C ASP A 618 45.54 18.34 -31.85
N PRO A 619 45.10 18.28 -33.12
CA PRO A 619 45.06 19.45 -34.01
C PRO A 619 44.03 20.50 -33.58
N THR A 620 42.83 20.07 -33.08
CA THR A 620 41.78 20.98 -32.67
C THR A 620 42.16 21.76 -31.41
N LEU A 621 42.97 21.18 -30.52
CA LEU A 621 43.53 21.88 -29.37
C LEU A 621 44.53 22.96 -29.73
N SER A 622 45.14 22.93 -30.93
CA SER A 622 46.03 23.97 -31.44
C SER A 622 45.27 25.08 -32.17
N LEU A 623 44.07 24.79 -32.66
CA LEU A 623 43.21 25.74 -33.41
C LEU A 623 42.18 26.47 -32.53
N ILE A 624 41.85 25.92 -31.37
CA ILE A 624 40.93 26.50 -30.38
C ILE A 624 41.73 27.18 -29.28
#